data_87b95adcc36ef8314a3b97a05241f099
#
_entry.id   87b95adcc36ef8314a3b97a05241f099
#
_cell.length_a   1.000
_cell.length_b   1.000
_cell.length_c   1.000
_cell.angle_alpha   90.00
_cell.angle_beta   90.00
_cell.angle_gamma   90.00
#
_symmetry.space_group_name_H-M   'P 1'
#
loop_
_entity.id
_entity.type
_entity.pdbx_description
1 polymer ?
#
loop_
_entity_poly.entity_id
_entity_poly.type
_entity_poly.pdbx_seq_one_letter_code
_entity_poly.pdbx_strand_id
1 'polypeptide(L)'
;KVKDCLSAMTASTDIPITAKIRLGVDNQDIEETLDNFIEIILQSGIKTLYVHARKGMLEGLNPKENRNIPPLNYERVYRLKEDFPDIEIILNGGLSNFLEDKNKLKMLDGLMYGRYVCEKPYELTKVDKIFYQSTKETDIETLVMMMEKYLIENQNLGFSGYLIKRHMVNFFKGFSYSKKIRQIIMSDNLNVDEIIRILKKKHLLVA
;
A
#
# COMPACT_ATOMS: atom_id res chain seq x y z
N LYS A 1 6.31 -27.80 -4.08
CA LYS A 1 6.69 -27.10 -2.82
C LYS A 1 5.77 -25.91 -2.52
N VAL A 2 5.65 -24.88 -3.39
CA VAL A 2 4.78 -23.73 -3.08
C VAL A 2 3.33 -24.16 -2.91
N LYS A 3 2.79 -24.94 -3.85
CA LYS A 3 1.46 -25.54 -3.72
C LYS A 3 1.26 -26.28 -2.41
N ASP A 4 2.20 -27.13 -2.03
CA ASP A 4 2.09 -27.97 -0.82
C ASP A 4 2.04 -27.10 0.45
N CYS A 5 2.86 -26.01 0.48
CA CYS A 5 2.81 -25.03 1.56
C CYS A 5 1.44 -24.32 1.62
N LEU A 6 0.94 -23.84 0.47
CA LEU A 6 -0.36 -23.17 0.41
C LEU A 6 -1.50 -24.14 0.81
N SER A 7 -1.46 -25.39 0.36
CA SER A 7 -2.45 -26.41 0.73
C SER A 7 -2.43 -26.70 2.23
N ALA A 8 -1.26 -26.81 2.84
CA ALA A 8 -1.13 -26.99 4.28
C ALA A 8 -1.66 -25.77 5.07
N MET A 9 -1.38 -24.55 4.60
CA MET A 9 -1.92 -23.32 5.20
C MET A 9 -3.45 -23.28 5.10
N THR A 10 -4.01 -23.54 3.92
CA THR A 10 -5.46 -23.54 3.70
C THR A 10 -6.17 -24.59 4.53
N ALA A 11 -5.55 -25.74 4.72
CA ALA A 11 -6.11 -26.82 5.55
C ALA A 11 -6.04 -26.54 7.06
N SER A 12 -5.19 -25.60 7.50
CA SER A 12 -4.93 -25.34 8.92
C SER A 12 -5.79 -24.22 9.53
N THR A 13 -6.53 -23.46 8.70
CA THR A 13 -7.30 -22.29 9.17
C THR A 13 -8.44 -21.92 8.21
N ASP A 14 -9.50 -21.33 8.77
CA ASP A 14 -10.61 -20.74 8.00
C ASP A 14 -10.29 -19.30 7.53
N ILE A 15 -9.16 -18.72 7.92
CA ILE A 15 -8.72 -17.41 7.45
C ILE A 15 -8.31 -17.52 5.98
N PRO A 16 -8.77 -16.63 5.09
CA PRO A 16 -8.41 -16.64 3.68
C PRO A 16 -6.90 -16.59 3.48
N ILE A 17 -6.36 -17.56 2.77
CA ILE A 17 -4.95 -17.60 2.37
C ILE A 17 -4.80 -16.95 0.99
N THR A 18 -3.89 -16.02 0.86
CA THR A 18 -3.61 -15.29 -0.39
C THR A 18 -2.14 -15.45 -0.76
N ALA A 19 -1.81 -15.25 -2.03
CA ALA A 19 -0.43 -15.27 -2.47
C ALA A 19 -0.03 -13.93 -3.12
N LYS A 20 1.18 -13.44 -2.78
CA LYS A 20 1.78 -12.29 -3.44
C LYS A 20 2.92 -12.75 -4.32
N ILE A 21 2.82 -12.46 -5.63
CA ILE A 21 3.73 -12.95 -6.66
C ILE A 21 4.30 -11.82 -7.51
N ARG A 22 5.27 -12.17 -8.35
CA ARG A 22 5.76 -11.37 -9.49
C ARG A 22 5.43 -12.10 -10.79
N LEU A 23 5.64 -11.43 -11.94
CA LEU A 23 5.38 -12.01 -13.26
C LEU A 23 6.32 -13.16 -13.63
N GLY A 24 7.41 -13.33 -12.92
CA GLY A 24 8.43 -14.34 -13.13
C GLY A 24 9.77 -13.91 -12.55
N VAL A 25 10.81 -14.69 -12.76
CA VAL A 25 12.16 -14.48 -12.22
C VAL A 25 13.17 -14.52 -13.34
N ASP A 26 14.14 -13.62 -13.31
CA ASP A 26 15.28 -13.56 -14.24
C ASP A 26 14.86 -13.68 -15.71
N ASN A 27 15.36 -14.67 -16.42
CA ASN A 27 15.09 -14.89 -17.84
C ASN A 27 13.86 -15.76 -18.13
N GLN A 28 13.05 -16.12 -17.11
CA GLN A 28 11.83 -16.90 -17.35
C GLN A 28 10.91 -16.22 -18.35
N ASP A 29 10.29 -17.01 -19.21
CA ASP A 29 9.16 -16.57 -20.00
C ASP A 29 7.98 -16.28 -19.08
N ILE A 30 7.44 -15.05 -19.19
CA ILE A 30 6.32 -14.60 -18.35
C ILE A 30 4.95 -15.01 -18.90
N GLU A 31 4.87 -15.57 -20.07
CA GLU A 31 3.63 -16.05 -20.66
C GLU A 31 3.32 -17.45 -20.11
N GLU A 32 3.99 -18.46 -20.62
CA GLU A 32 3.72 -19.84 -20.23
C GLU A 32 4.11 -20.16 -18.77
N THR A 33 5.27 -19.69 -18.32
CA THR A 33 5.76 -20.03 -16.96
C THR A 33 4.87 -19.46 -15.87
N LEU A 34 4.32 -18.24 -16.06
CA LEU A 34 3.45 -17.63 -15.06
C LEU A 34 2.10 -18.36 -15.00
N ASP A 35 1.49 -18.67 -16.14
CA ASP A 35 0.19 -19.32 -16.19
C ASP A 35 0.26 -20.73 -15.59
N ASN A 36 1.24 -21.52 -15.98
CA ASN A 36 1.51 -22.83 -15.39
C ASN A 36 1.71 -22.76 -13.85
N PHE A 37 2.46 -21.74 -13.39
CA PHE A 37 2.66 -21.54 -11.95
C PHE A 37 1.34 -21.23 -11.23
N ILE A 38 0.50 -20.38 -11.82
CA ILE A 38 -0.79 -20.01 -11.25
C ILE A 38 -1.73 -21.21 -11.23
N GLU A 39 -1.86 -21.94 -12.31
CA GLU A 39 -2.66 -23.18 -12.35
C GLU A 39 -2.28 -24.15 -11.22
N ILE A 40 -0.97 -24.30 -10.99
CA ILE A 40 -0.48 -25.19 -9.94
C ILE A 40 -0.85 -24.67 -8.54
N ILE A 41 -0.67 -23.38 -8.26
CA ILE A 41 -0.95 -22.85 -6.92
C ILE A 41 -2.44 -22.74 -6.62
N LEU A 42 -3.29 -22.55 -7.62
CA LEU A 42 -4.74 -22.53 -7.47
C LEU A 42 -5.33 -23.86 -7.00
N GLN A 43 -4.66 -24.96 -7.31
CA GLN A 43 -5.04 -26.28 -6.79
C GLN A 43 -4.93 -26.36 -5.25
N SER A 44 -4.33 -25.38 -4.59
CA SER A 44 -4.30 -25.28 -3.12
C SER A 44 -5.57 -24.67 -2.51
N GLY A 45 -6.51 -24.19 -3.35
CA GLY A 45 -7.76 -23.57 -2.91
C GLY A 45 -7.68 -22.05 -2.65
N ILE A 46 -6.53 -21.41 -2.90
CA ILE A 46 -6.44 -19.94 -2.85
C ILE A 46 -7.26 -19.31 -3.96
N LYS A 47 -7.86 -18.13 -3.68
CA LYS A 47 -8.72 -17.40 -4.62
C LYS A 47 -8.27 -15.97 -4.89
N THR A 48 -7.25 -15.49 -4.19
CA THR A 48 -6.79 -14.09 -4.28
C THR A 48 -5.29 -14.04 -4.51
N LEU A 49 -4.89 -13.33 -5.56
CA LEU A 49 -3.49 -13.11 -5.94
C LEU A 49 -3.15 -11.62 -5.96
N TYR A 50 -2.07 -11.25 -5.28
CA TYR A 50 -1.45 -9.93 -5.40
C TYR A 50 -0.30 -10.01 -6.39
N VAL A 51 -0.46 -9.41 -7.56
CA VAL A 51 0.51 -9.52 -8.65
C VAL A 51 1.32 -8.25 -8.80
N HIS A 52 2.62 -8.31 -8.47
CA HIS A 52 3.53 -7.21 -8.77
C HIS A 52 3.90 -7.26 -10.27
N ALA A 53 3.46 -6.26 -11.02
CA ALA A 53 3.59 -6.18 -12.47
C ALA A 53 5.04 -6.01 -12.97
N ARG A 54 5.99 -6.71 -12.36
CA ARG A 54 7.41 -6.75 -12.73
C ARG A 54 7.98 -8.15 -12.55
N LYS A 55 8.99 -8.49 -13.34
CA LYS A 55 9.85 -9.66 -13.04
C LYS A 55 10.70 -9.40 -11.79
N GLY A 56 11.11 -10.46 -11.12
CA GLY A 56 12.13 -10.43 -10.09
C GLY A 56 13.50 -10.76 -10.68
N MET A 57 14.52 -9.99 -10.35
CA MET A 57 15.91 -10.32 -10.70
C MET A 57 16.58 -10.82 -9.41
N LEU A 58 16.98 -12.09 -9.41
CA LEU A 58 17.64 -12.71 -8.25
C LEU A 58 19.10 -12.29 -8.14
N GLU A 59 19.73 -12.06 -9.29
CA GLU A 59 21.12 -11.64 -9.37
C GLU A 59 21.25 -10.23 -9.96
N GLY A 60 22.28 -9.52 -9.58
CA GLY A 60 22.66 -8.23 -10.14
C GLY A 60 21.88 -7.00 -9.65
N LEU A 61 20.76 -7.17 -8.96
CA LEU A 61 19.96 -6.06 -8.45
C LEU A 61 19.69 -6.20 -6.94
N ASN A 62 19.91 -5.13 -6.21
CA ASN A 62 19.48 -5.07 -4.81
C ASN A 62 17.95 -4.94 -4.69
N PRO A 63 17.35 -5.10 -3.48
CA PRO A 63 15.90 -5.04 -3.30
C PRO A 63 15.24 -3.71 -3.72
N LYS A 64 15.95 -2.58 -3.66
CA LYS A 64 15.44 -1.27 -4.09
C LYS A 64 15.40 -1.18 -5.62
N GLU A 65 16.46 -1.64 -6.27
CA GLU A 65 16.59 -1.70 -7.73
C GLU A 65 15.58 -2.65 -8.33
N ASN A 66 15.38 -3.83 -7.76
CA ASN A 66 14.35 -4.80 -8.16
C ASN A 66 12.91 -4.25 -8.15
N ARG A 67 12.65 -3.18 -7.41
CA ARG A 67 11.35 -2.52 -7.40
C ARG A 67 11.20 -1.41 -8.44
N ASN A 68 12.30 -1.01 -9.07
CA ASN A 68 12.33 0.16 -9.95
C ASN A 68 12.82 -0.14 -11.38
N ILE A 69 13.88 -0.95 -11.52
CA ILE A 69 14.57 -1.18 -12.80
C ILE A 69 13.78 -2.13 -13.73
N PRO A 70 13.33 -3.33 -13.29
CA PRO A 70 12.56 -4.17 -14.18
C PRO A 70 11.30 -3.41 -14.67
N PRO A 71 10.98 -3.44 -15.98
CA PRO A 71 9.84 -2.71 -16.52
C PRO A 71 8.51 -3.19 -15.93
N LEU A 72 7.55 -2.27 -15.80
CA LEU A 72 6.17 -2.61 -15.48
C LEU A 72 5.49 -3.21 -16.71
N ASN A 73 4.75 -4.30 -16.52
CA ASN A 73 3.92 -4.90 -17.54
C ASN A 73 2.51 -5.11 -16.98
N TYR A 74 1.68 -4.08 -17.06
CA TYR A 74 0.28 -4.14 -16.63
C TYR A 74 -0.57 -5.00 -17.56
N GLU A 75 -0.28 -4.97 -18.86
CA GLU A 75 -1.01 -5.76 -19.87
C GLU A 75 -0.97 -7.26 -19.54
N ARG A 76 0.18 -7.75 -19.07
CA ARG A 76 0.29 -9.15 -18.63
C ARG A 76 -0.60 -9.47 -17.43
N VAL A 77 -0.78 -8.49 -16.53
CA VAL A 77 -1.68 -8.67 -15.38
C VAL A 77 -3.16 -8.63 -15.81
N TYR A 78 -3.50 -7.79 -16.78
CA TYR A 78 -4.86 -7.74 -17.34
C TYR A 78 -5.22 -9.06 -18.04
N ARG A 79 -4.34 -9.57 -18.89
CA ARG A 79 -4.53 -10.88 -19.52
C ARG A 79 -4.67 -12.01 -18.49
N LEU A 80 -3.90 -11.95 -17.40
CA LEU A 80 -4.04 -12.92 -16.34
C LEU A 80 -5.45 -12.96 -15.75
N LYS A 81 -6.10 -11.80 -15.61
CA LYS A 81 -7.51 -11.73 -15.17
C LYS A 81 -8.48 -12.29 -16.22
N GLU A 82 -8.19 -12.09 -17.49
CA GLU A 82 -8.98 -12.65 -18.59
C GLU A 82 -8.88 -14.19 -18.62
N ASP A 83 -7.65 -14.73 -18.42
CA ASP A 83 -7.36 -16.17 -18.41
C ASP A 83 -7.93 -16.87 -17.16
N PHE A 84 -7.97 -16.15 -16.02
CA PHE A 84 -8.43 -16.68 -14.72
C PHE A 84 -9.55 -15.79 -14.14
N PRO A 85 -10.73 -15.72 -14.76
CA PRO A 85 -11.79 -14.78 -14.38
C PRO A 85 -12.36 -15.00 -12.97
N ASP A 86 -12.33 -16.23 -12.46
CA ASP A 86 -12.88 -16.60 -11.15
C ASP A 86 -11.97 -16.27 -9.97
N ILE A 87 -10.80 -15.71 -10.24
CA ILE A 87 -9.78 -15.37 -9.23
C ILE A 87 -9.72 -13.88 -9.03
N GLU A 88 -9.64 -13.45 -7.77
CA GLU A 88 -9.36 -12.07 -7.44
C GLU A 88 -7.91 -11.72 -7.75
N ILE A 89 -7.69 -10.81 -8.67
CA ILE A 89 -6.36 -10.32 -9.05
C ILE A 89 -6.19 -8.87 -8.62
N ILE A 90 -5.27 -8.67 -7.68
CA ILE A 90 -4.94 -7.38 -7.09
C ILE A 90 -3.62 -6.89 -7.69
N LEU A 91 -3.66 -5.80 -8.43
CA LEU A 91 -2.48 -5.20 -9.05
C LEU A 91 -1.58 -4.53 -8.02
N ASN A 92 -0.29 -4.79 -8.09
CA ASN A 92 0.75 -4.08 -7.35
C ASN A 92 1.88 -3.63 -8.29
N GLY A 93 2.59 -2.57 -7.89
CA GLY A 93 3.76 -2.05 -8.60
C GLY A 93 3.49 -0.76 -9.36
N GLY A 94 4.31 0.25 -9.09
CA GLY A 94 4.27 1.54 -9.79
C GLY A 94 3.07 2.44 -9.49
N LEU A 95 2.09 1.99 -8.73
CA LEU A 95 0.90 2.77 -8.38
C LEU A 95 1.29 3.97 -7.49
N SER A 96 0.92 5.18 -7.92
CA SER A 96 1.36 6.43 -7.28
C SER A 96 0.34 7.58 -7.34
N ASN A 97 -0.85 7.34 -7.90
CA ASN A 97 -1.93 8.32 -7.98
C ASN A 97 -3.28 7.63 -7.99
N PHE A 98 -4.08 7.81 -6.95
CA PHE A 98 -5.39 7.16 -6.82
C PHE A 98 -6.36 7.49 -7.96
N LEU A 99 -6.38 8.75 -8.43
CA LEU A 99 -7.31 9.18 -9.50
C LEU A 99 -6.95 8.54 -10.85
N GLU A 100 -5.67 8.53 -11.19
CA GLU A 100 -5.20 7.92 -12.44
C GLU A 100 -5.30 6.40 -12.39
N ASP A 101 -4.92 5.81 -11.25
CA ASP A 101 -4.88 4.36 -11.07
C ASP A 101 -6.28 3.74 -10.99
N LYS A 102 -7.31 4.50 -10.57
CA LYS A 102 -8.69 4.02 -10.46
C LYS A 102 -9.20 3.34 -11.74
N ASN A 103 -8.77 3.82 -12.91
CA ASN A 103 -9.19 3.24 -14.18
C ASN A 103 -8.74 1.78 -14.36
N LYS A 104 -7.69 1.35 -13.68
CA LYS A 104 -7.19 -0.03 -13.72
C LYS A 104 -8.16 -1.03 -13.07
N LEU A 105 -9.06 -0.56 -12.19
CA LEU A 105 -10.12 -1.38 -11.59
C LEU A 105 -11.20 -1.83 -12.60
N LYS A 106 -11.22 -1.28 -13.81
CA LYS A 106 -12.11 -1.77 -14.87
C LYS A 106 -11.73 -3.18 -15.36
N MET A 107 -10.48 -3.55 -15.17
CA MET A 107 -9.89 -4.80 -15.64
C MET A 107 -9.49 -5.76 -14.49
N LEU A 108 -9.51 -5.30 -13.25
CA LEU A 108 -8.96 -6.03 -12.11
C LEU A 108 -9.83 -5.83 -10.86
N ASP A 109 -9.67 -6.72 -9.88
CA ASP A 109 -10.50 -6.72 -8.66
C ASP A 109 -9.97 -5.77 -7.58
N GLY A 110 -8.71 -5.34 -7.66
CA GLY A 110 -8.15 -4.43 -6.66
C GLY A 110 -6.79 -3.84 -7.02
N LEU A 111 -6.38 -2.86 -6.22
CA LEU A 111 -5.09 -2.17 -6.33
C LEU A 111 -4.37 -2.18 -4.98
N MET A 112 -3.14 -2.67 -4.97
CA MET A 112 -2.28 -2.69 -3.79
C MET A 112 -1.24 -1.59 -3.85
N TYR A 113 -1.38 -0.59 -3.02
CA TYR A 113 -0.40 0.48 -2.85
C TYR A 113 0.64 0.09 -1.77
N GLY A 114 1.90 0.45 -2.00
CA GLY A 114 2.98 0.25 -1.03
C GLY A 114 3.63 1.58 -0.69
N ARG A 115 4.72 1.90 -1.37
CA ARG A 115 5.54 3.09 -1.08
C ARG A 115 4.77 4.41 -1.09
N TYR A 116 3.84 4.56 -2.02
CA TYR A 116 3.05 5.79 -2.14
C TYR A 116 2.34 6.15 -0.83
N VAL A 117 1.64 5.21 -0.23
CA VAL A 117 0.91 5.46 1.03
C VAL A 117 1.83 5.58 2.24
N CYS A 118 2.99 4.92 2.23
CA CYS A 118 4.00 5.11 3.27
C CYS A 118 4.69 6.48 3.19
N GLU A 119 4.86 7.01 1.98
CA GLU A 119 5.48 8.31 1.74
C GLU A 119 4.52 9.48 1.88
N LYS A 120 3.23 9.25 1.61
CA LYS A 120 2.15 10.25 1.64
C LYS A 120 0.90 9.68 2.31
N PRO A 121 0.94 9.32 3.60
CA PRO A 121 -0.20 8.68 4.27
C PRO A 121 -1.48 9.53 4.24
N TYR A 122 -1.37 10.85 4.20
CA TYR A 122 -2.52 11.75 4.10
C TYR A 122 -3.38 11.48 2.85
N GLU A 123 -2.79 10.98 1.77
CA GLU A 123 -3.57 10.65 0.56
C GLU A 123 -4.64 9.58 0.83
N LEU A 124 -4.46 8.72 1.85
CA LEU A 124 -5.47 7.72 2.24
C LEU A 124 -6.82 8.34 2.62
N THR A 125 -6.86 9.59 3.08
CA THR A 125 -8.12 10.30 3.38
C THR A 125 -9.02 10.49 2.16
N LYS A 126 -8.45 10.37 0.96
CA LYS A 126 -9.17 10.54 -0.31
C LYS A 126 -9.74 9.23 -0.86
N VAL A 127 -9.37 8.08 -0.29
CA VAL A 127 -9.71 6.74 -0.80
C VAL A 127 -11.22 6.55 -0.85
N ASP A 128 -11.93 6.83 0.23
CA ASP A 128 -13.36 6.65 0.31
C ASP A 128 -14.12 7.50 -0.71
N LYS A 129 -13.68 8.74 -0.93
CA LYS A 129 -14.24 9.65 -1.93
C LYS A 129 -13.97 9.17 -3.36
N ILE A 130 -12.74 8.73 -3.63
CA ILE A 130 -12.31 8.36 -4.99
C ILE A 130 -12.89 7.01 -5.42
N PHE A 131 -12.85 6.00 -4.55
CA PHE A 131 -13.19 4.63 -4.92
C PHE A 131 -14.63 4.25 -4.55
N TYR A 132 -15.15 4.78 -3.44
CA TYR A 132 -16.45 4.39 -2.89
C TYR A 132 -17.51 5.49 -2.95
N GLN A 133 -17.22 6.63 -3.61
CA GLN A 133 -18.14 7.77 -3.78
C GLN A 133 -18.67 8.33 -2.45
N SER A 134 -17.93 8.15 -1.36
CA SER A 134 -18.29 8.67 -0.05
C SER A 134 -18.26 10.20 -0.06
N THR A 135 -19.26 10.81 0.56
CA THR A 135 -19.28 12.27 0.82
C THR A 135 -18.62 12.64 2.15
N LYS A 136 -18.22 11.62 2.93
CA LYS A 136 -17.60 11.84 4.23
C LYS A 136 -16.16 12.36 4.06
N GLU A 137 -15.91 13.52 4.58
CA GLU A 137 -14.56 14.09 4.62
C GLU A 137 -13.95 13.91 6.01
N THR A 138 -12.67 13.61 6.05
CA THR A 138 -11.96 13.50 7.33
C THR A 138 -11.24 14.81 7.58
N ASP A 139 -11.63 15.48 8.68
CA ASP A 139 -11.00 16.70 9.12
C ASP A 139 -9.56 16.46 9.61
N ILE A 140 -8.66 17.33 9.19
CA ILE A 140 -7.22 17.22 9.52
C ILE A 140 -6.96 17.35 11.02
N GLU A 141 -7.78 18.13 11.76
CA GLU A 141 -7.63 18.30 13.19
C GLU A 141 -7.96 17.01 13.92
N THR A 142 -9.08 16.38 13.54
CA THR A 142 -9.47 15.06 14.04
C THR A 142 -8.36 14.03 13.83
N LEU A 143 -7.72 14.03 12.66
CA LEU A 143 -6.60 13.12 12.37
C LEU A 143 -5.39 13.38 13.27
N VAL A 144 -5.05 14.65 13.51
CA VAL A 144 -3.94 15.00 14.41
C VAL A 144 -4.21 14.56 15.84
N MET A 145 -5.44 14.74 16.33
CA MET A 145 -5.86 14.25 17.65
C MET A 145 -5.82 12.72 17.74
N MET A 146 -6.25 12.03 16.69
CA MET A 146 -6.15 10.56 16.62
C MET A 146 -4.70 10.07 16.64
N MET A 147 -3.79 10.77 15.98
CA MET A 147 -2.35 10.46 16.00
C MET A 147 -1.77 10.60 17.41
N GLU A 148 -2.14 11.64 18.15
CA GLU A 148 -1.71 11.83 19.54
C GLU A 148 -2.22 10.69 20.43
N LYS A 149 -3.52 10.38 20.34
CA LYS A 149 -4.13 9.28 21.07
C LYS A 149 -3.39 7.96 20.77
N TYR A 150 -3.16 7.65 19.51
CA TYR A 150 -2.43 6.46 19.09
C TYR A 150 -1.01 6.41 19.68
N LEU A 151 -0.30 7.54 19.70
CA LEU A 151 1.03 7.64 20.29
C LEU A 151 1.00 7.32 21.79
N ILE A 152 0.08 7.94 22.54
CA ILE A 152 -0.04 7.75 23.98
C ILE A 152 -0.41 6.30 24.32
N GLU A 153 -1.41 5.74 23.64
CA GLU A 153 -1.85 4.36 23.86
C GLU A 153 -0.72 3.36 23.64
N ASN A 154 0.05 3.53 22.57
CA ASN A 154 1.15 2.62 22.27
C ASN A 154 2.38 2.81 23.19
N GLN A 155 2.64 4.04 23.64
CA GLN A 155 3.67 4.26 24.66
C GLN A 155 3.30 3.60 25.99
N ASN A 156 2.03 3.63 26.37
CA ASN A 156 1.55 2.93 27.57
C ASN A 156 1.68 1.40 27.46
N LEU A 157 1.67 0.86 26.23
CA LEU A 157 1.95 -0.56 25.95
C LEU A 157 3.46 -0.88 25.87
N GLY A 158 4.33 0.11 26.11
CA GLY A 158 5.79 -0.05 26.12
C GLY A 158 6.47 0.11 24.76
N PHE A 159 5.75 0.54 23.72
CA PHE A 159 6.37 0.82 22.42
C PHE A 159 7.14 2.14 22.42
N SER A 160 8.23 2.20 21.67
CA SER A 160 9.03 3.41 21.54
C SER A 160 8.28 4.53 20.82
N GLY A 161 8.03 5.63 21.50
CA GLY A 161 7.41 6.82 20.92
C GLY A 161 8.17 7.35 19.69
N TYR A 162 9.49 7.23 19.67
CA TYR A 162 10.31 7.62 18.53
C TYR A 162 9.97 6.83 17.24
N LEU A 163 9.78 5.51 17.35
CA LEU A 163 9.42 4.68 16.21
C LEU A 163 8.06 5.06 15.64
N ILE A 164 7.10 5.38 16.50
CA ILE A 164 5.77 5.82 16.09
C ILE A 164 5.84 7.19 15.40
N LYS A 165 6.50 8.16 16.03
CA LYS A 165 6.65 9.52 15.50
C LYS A 165 7.31 9.57 14.12
N ARG A 166 8.27 8.67 13.84
CA ARG A 166 8.89 8.54 12.52
C ARG A 166 7.89 8.31 11.38
N HIS A 167 6.81 7.57 11.63
CA HIS A 167 5.76 7.36 10.64
C HIS A 167 4.79 8.55 10.57
N MET A 168 4.52 9.20 11.69
CA MET A 168 3.65 10.37 11.76
C MET A 168 4.17 11.56 10.93
N VAL A 169 5.49 11.77 10.87
CA VAL A 169 6.06 12.89 10.11
C VAL A 169 5.77 12.83 8.61
N ASN A 170 5.63 11.65 8.03
CA ASN A 170 5.31 11.48 6.62
C ASN A 170 3.90 11.94 6.27
N PHE A 171 2.99 11.96 7.25
CA PHE A 171 1.61 12.40 7.07
C PHE A 171 1.51 13.85 6.57
N PHE A 172 2.45 14.69 6.98
CA PHE A 172 2.49 16.11 6.63
C PHE A 172 3.44 16.43 5.45
N LYS A 173 3.90 15.42 4.73
CA LYS A 173 4.76 15.61 3.56
C LYS A 173 3.99 16.34 2.46
N GLY A 174 4.55 17.45 1.99
CA GLY A 174 3.91 18.30 0.99
C GLY A 174 3.04 19.43 1.54
N PHE A 175 2.76 19.43 2.86
CA PHE A 175 2.08 20.55 3.50
C PHE A 175 3.00 21.77 3.64
N SER A 176 2.42 22.96 3.58
CA SER A 176 3.13 24.17 4.02
C SER A 176 3.52 23.99 5.49
N TYR A 177 4.71 24.51 5.83
CA TYR A 177 5.28 24.34 7.17
C TYR A 177 5.57 22.89 7.62
N SER A 178 5.60 21.92 6.70
CA SER A 178 5.90 20.51 7.02
C SER A 178 7.19 20.34 7.84
N LYS A 179 8.21 21.19 7.59
CA LYS A 179 9.45 21.19 8.38
C LYS A 179 9.21 21.54 9.86
N LYS A 180 8.40 22.57 10.13
CA LYS A 180 8.08 22.98 11.50
C LYS A 180 7.22 21.92 12.19
N ILE A 181 6.20 21.39 11.50
CA ILE A 181 5.35 20.31 12.03
C ILE A 181 6.20 19.09 12.39
N ARG A 182 7.15 18.72 11.52
CA ARG A 182 8.09 17.61 11.81
C ARG A 182 8.89 17.85 13.09
N GLN A 183 9.38 19.08 13.30
CA GLN A 183 10.14 19.42 14.51
C GLN A 183 9.26 19.24 15.77
N ILE A 184 8.01 19.68 15.72
CA ILE A 184 7.06 19.53 16.83
C ILE A 184 6.75 18.04 17.09
N ILE A 185 6.50 17.26 16.05
CA ILE A 185 6.24 15.81 16.19
C ILE A 185 7.43 15.09 16.82
N MET A 186 8.65 15.43 16.42
CA MET A 186 9.86 14.76 16.88
C MET A 186 10.40 15.28 18.20
N SER A 187 9.82 16.36 18.77
CA SER A 187 10.20 16.85 20.10
C SER A 187 9.77 15.87 21.21
N ASP A 188 10.35 15.98 22.38
CA ASP A 188 10.00 15.13 23.53
C ASP A 188 8.55 15.33 23.94
N ASN A 189 8.05 16.57 23.90
CA ASN A 189 6.66 16.91 24.16
C ASN A 189 5.96 17.22 22.84
N LEU A 190 5.13 16.28 22.36
CA LEU A 190 4.25 16.50 21.21
C LEU A 190 3.22 17.59 21.57
N ASN A 191 3.24 18.71 20.84
CA ASN A 191 2.27 19.79 21.00
C ASN A 191 1.27 19.79 19.84
N VAL A 192 0.17 19.08 20.02
CA VAL A 192 -0.90 18.95 19.03
C VAL A 192 -1.58 20.28 18.75
N ASP A 193 -1.82 21.11 19.76
CA ASP A 193 -2.47 22.43 19.59
C ASP A 193 -1.63 23.36 18.71
N GLU A 194 -0.30 23.28 18.82
CA GLU A 194 0.57 24.05 17.93
C GLU A 194 0.50 23.56 16.49
N ILE A 195 0.44 22.26 16.26
CA ILE A 195 0.25 21.67 14.92
C ILE A 195 -1.08 22.15 14.33
N ILE A 196 -2.17 22.04 15.07
CA ILE A 196 -3.50 22.48 14.62
C ILE A 196 -3.50 23.98 14.31
N ARG A 197 -2.87 24.81 15.16
CA ARG A 197 -2.74 26.25 14.91
C ARG A 197 -1.98 26.56 13.62
N ILE A 198 -0.92 25.81 13.32
CA ILE A 198 -0.16 25.96 12.06
C ILE A 198 -1.03 25.60 10.87
N LEU A 199 -1.81 24.53 10.96
CA LEU A 199 -2.69 24.07 9.87
C LEU A 199 -3.83 25.08 9.63
N LYS A 200 -4.47 25.61 10.68
CA LYS A 200 -5.56 26.61 10.61
C LYS A 200 -5.12 27.93 9.97
N LYS A 201 -3.95 28.43 10.30
CA LYS A 201 -3.43 29.70 9.73
C LYS A 201 -3.42 29.71 8.21
N LYS A 202 -3.42 28.56 7.55
CA LYS A 202 -3.42 28.47 6.09
C LYS A 202 -4.82 28.47 5.48
N HIS A 203 -5.83 27.96 6.16
CA HIS A 203 -7.23 28.03 5.70
C HIS A 203 -7.75 29.48 5.69
N LEU A 204 -7.15 30.37 6.49
CA LEU A 204 -7.48 31.79 6.52
C LEU A 204 -6.76 32.62 5.43
N LEU A 205 -5.79 32.03 4.70
CA LEU A 205 -5.02 32.72 3.65
C LEU A 205 -5.40 32.24 2.24
N VAL A 206 -6.37 31.36 2.11
CA VAL A 206 -6.87 30.79 0.83
C VAL A 206 -8.37 31.08 0.63
N ALA A 207 -8.95 31.94 1.47
CA ALA A 207 -10.32 32.47 1.31
C ALA A 207 -10.29 33.81 0.57
#